data_8e9df6cba3481e8e125c962a02442e5d
#
_entry.id   8e9df6cba3481e8e125c962a02442e5d
#
_cell.length_a   1.000
_cell.length_b   1.000
_cell.length_c   1.000
_cell.angle_alpha   90.00
_cell.angle_beta   90.00
_cell.angle_gamma   90.00
#
_symmetry.space_group_name_H-M   'P 1'
#
loop_
_entity.id
_entity.type
_entity.pdbx_description
1 polymer ?
#
loop_
_entity_poly.entity_id
_entity_poly.type
_entity_poly.pdbx_seq_one_letter_code
_entity_poly.pdbx_strand_id
1 'polypeptide(L)'
;SEREIEDVSQENKDSASKINITSVEGKSPLDTDRLNLIISEACFGIDDVSTKPITDELKKNIYDGITLADVSTALVMSSRVLIEKEPNYTYVTARLLLDNLRTEALSFIYGESLSATSDQMKDVYKDYFKKYLSKACELELVDKKLVDEYNLDILSDAIDSERDLQFT
;
A
#
# COMPACT_ATOMS: atom_id res chain seq x y z
N SER A 1 -12.22 27.57 35.45
CA SER A 1 -13.47 27.16 35.63
C SER A 1 -13.88 26.31 34.44
N GLU A 2 -14.99 25.60 34.48
CA GLU A 2 -15.35 24.52 33.55
C GLU A 2 -15.44 24.90 32.08
N ARG A 3 -15.66 26.17 31.75
CA ARG A 3 -15.75 26.66 30.36
C ARG A 3 -14.39 26.76 29.63
N GLU A 4 -13.30 26.92 30.33
CA GLU A 4 -11.95 27.01 29.74
C GLU A 4 -11.38 25.61 29.40
N ILE A 5 -11.90 24.53 29.99
CA ILE A 5 -11.47 23.18 29.75
C ILE A 5 -12.17 22.58 28.48
N GLU A 6 -13.38 23.02 28.17
CA GLU A 6 -14.10 22.60 26.96
C GLU A 6 -13.56 23.25 25.68
N ASP A 7 -13.13 24.51 25.71
CA ASP A 7 -12.55 25.19 24.55
C ASP A 7 -11.18 24.62 24.15
N VAL A 8 -10.36 24.18 25.10
CA VAL A 8 -9.07 23.55 24.81
C VAL A 8 -9.23 22.14 24.21
N SER A 9 -10.36 21.49 24.47
CA SER A 9 -10.64 20.13 23.95
C SER A 9 -11.21 20.14 22.53
N GLN A 10 -11.76 21.26 22.06
CA GLN A 10 -12.28 21.40 20.70
C GLN A 10 -11.23 21.95 19.71
N GLU A 11 -10.30 22.78 20.12
CA GLU A 11 -9.22 23.28 19.27
C GLU A 11 -8.21 22.17 18.86
N ASN A 12 -8.13 21.05 19.58
CA ASN A 12 -7.22 19.95 19.28
C ASN A 12 -7.78 18.91 18.29
N LYS A 13 -9.02 19.06 17.83
CA LYS A 13 -9.62 18.15 16.85
C LYS A 13 -9.60 18.66 15.41
N ASP A 14 -9.41 19.93 15.17
CA ASP A 14 -9.54 20.56 13.84
C ASP A 14 -8.21 20.99 13.18
N SER A 15 -7.06 20.76 13.80
CA SER A 15 -5.76 21.06 13.21
C SER A 15 -5.00 19.83 12.67
N ALA A 16 -5.69 18.84 12.11
CA ALA A 16 -5.08 17.96 11.15
C ALA A 16 -4.87 18.79 9.87
N SER A 17 -3.75 19.51 9.78
CA SER A 17 -3.36 20.23 8.57
C SER A 17 -3.48 19.24 7.40
N LYS A 18 -4.40 19.50 6.46
CA LYS A 18 -4.60 18.66 5.27
C LYS A 18 -3.29 18.69 4.49
N ILE A 19 -2.54 17.61 4.57
CA ILE A 19 -1.32 17.44 3.79
C ILE A 19 -1.76 17.19 2.34
N ASN A 20 -1.19 17.95 1.41
CA ASN A 20 -1.39 17.73 -0.01
C ASN A 20 -0.17 17.02 -0.58
N ILE A 21 -0.42 16.13 -1.53
CA ILE A 21 0.61 15.52 -2.37
C ILE A 21 0.78 16.31 -3.67
N THR A 22 1.99 16.29 -4.19
CA THR A 22 2.31 16.86 -5.50
C THR A 22 2.48 15.75 -6.51
N SER A 23 1.78 15.85 -7.64
CA SER A 23 1.91 14.96 -8.79
C SER A 23 2.16 15.79 -10.06
N VAL A 24 2.37 15.11 -11.18
CA VAL A 24 2.49 15.76 -12.52
C VAL A 24 1.22 16.53 -12.87
N GLU A 25 0.06 16.10 -12.37
CA GLU A 25 -1.24 16.71 -12.63
C GLU A 25 -1.56 17.89 -11.69
N GLY A 26 -0.74 18.11 -10.66
CA GLY A 26 -0.92 19.19 -9.68
C GLY A 26 -0.93 18.70 -8.23
N LYS A 27 -1.51 19.53 -7.35
CA LYS A 27 -1.66 19.21 -5.92
C LYS A 27 -3.02 18.57 -5.66
N SER A 28 -3.03 17.48 -4.91
CA SER A 28 -4.25 16.82 -4.41
C SER A 28 -4.10 16.48 -2.93
N PRO A 29 -5.21 16.37 -2.17
CA PRO A 29 -5.13 15.95 -0.76
C PRO A 29 -4.58 14.55 -0.66
N LEU A 30 -3.74 14.30 0.35
CA LEU A 30 -3.25 12.97 0.69
C LEU A 30 -4.43 12.09 1.14
N ASP A 31 -4.55 10.92 0.53
CA ASP A 31 -5.55 9.92 0.91
C ASP A 31 -5.12 9.23 2.22
N THR A 32 -5.52 9.83 3.34
CA THR A 32 -5.23 9.32 4.68
C THR A 32 -6.00 8.04 4.99
N ASP A 33 -7.17 7.84 4.38
CA ASP A 33 -7.99 6.66 4.61
C ASP A 33 -7.32 5.43 3.99
N ARG A 34 -6.82 5.57 2.75
CA ARG A 34 -6.00 4.52 2.12
C ARG A 34 -4.74 4.22 2.93
N LEU A 35 -4.02 5.24 3.42
CA LEU A 35 -2.83 5.02 4.26
C LEU A 35 -3.17 4.24 5.54
N ASN A 36 -4.23 4.60 6.23
CA ASN A 36 -4.67 3.90 7.43
C ASN A 36 -5.07 2.45 7.12
N LEU A 37 -5.71 2.22 5.98
CA LEU A 37 -6.12 0.88 5.54
C LEU A 37 -4.90 -0.02 5.29
N ILE A 38 -3.92 0.43 4.50
CA ILE A 38 -2.72 -0.38 4.21
C ILE A 38 -1.88 -0.65 5.46
N ILE A 39 -1.78 0.31 6.39
CA ILE A 39 -1.10 0.10 7.68
C ILE A 39 -1.87 -0.96 8.50
N SER A 40 -3.20 -0.88 8.53
CA SER A 40 -4.03 -1.84 9.25
C SER A 40 -3.90 -3.26 8.66
N GLU A 41 -3.97 -3.40 7.34
CA GLU A 41 -3.76 -4.68 6.66
C GLU A 41 -2.36 -5.24 6.90
N ALA A 42 -1.33 -4.38 6.89
CA ALA A 42 0.04 -4.80 7.14
C ALA A 42 0.26 -5.33 8.56
N CYS A 43 -0.44 -4.78 9.56
CA CYS A 43 -0.37 -5.24 10.95
C CYS A 43 -1.27 -6.45 11.23
N PHE A 44 -2.23 -6.76 10.36
CA PHE A 44 -3.22 -7.79 10.63
C PHE A 44 -2.61 -9.18 10.83
N GLY A 45 -2.97 -9.83 11.95
CA GLY A 45 -2.52 -11.18 12.28
C GLY A 45 -1.05 -11.32 12.66
N ILE A 46 -0.37 -10.21 12.97
CA ILE A 46 0.99 -10.19 13.52
C ILE A 46 0.92 -9.79 14.99
N ASP A 47 1.53 -10.59 15.85
CA ASP A 47 1.55 -10.34 17.29
C ASP A 47 2.48 -9.16 17.65
N ASP A 48 2.18 -8.48 18.74
CA ASP A 48 2.98 -7.41 19.35
C ASP A 48 3.24 -6.18 18.48
N VAL A 49 2.51 -6.02 17.38
CA VAL A 49 2.55 -4.82 16.52
C VAL A 49 1.24 -4.04 16.59
N SER A 50 1.31 -2.74 16.30
CA SER A 50 0.13 -1.89 16.21
C SER A 50 0.32 -0.76 15.20
N THR A 51 -0.79 -0.21 14.70
CA THR A 51 -0.81 0.84 13.68
C THR A 51 -0.32 2.18 14.21
N LYS A 52 -0.59 2.48 15.48
CA LYS A 52 -0.33 3.80 16.08
C LYS A 52 1.14 4.23 16.03
N PRO A 53 2.14 3.42 16.46
CA PRO A 53 3.54 3.81 16.37
C PRO A 53 4.00 4.12 14.94
N ILE A 54 3.50 3.37 13.94
CA ILE A 54 3.82 3.61 12.52
C ILE A 54 3.26 4.95 12.08
N THR A 55 1.99 5.22 12.41
CA THR A 55 1.32 6.48 12.06
C THR A 55 1.98 7.68 12.74
N ASP A 56 2.37 7.55 14.00
CA ASP A 56 3.04 8.61 14.75
C ASP A 56 4.43 8.91 14.16
N GLU A 57 5.15 7.88 13.71
CA GLU A 57 6.45 8.04 13.05
C GLU A 57 6.31 8.62 11.64
N LEU A 58 5.31 8.17 10.88
CA LEU A 58 5.01 8.69 9.54
C LEU A 58 4.72 10.19 9.58
N LYS A 59 3.91 10.67 10.53
CA LYS A 59 3.56 12.09 10.67
C LYS A 59 4.77 13.02 10.86
N LYS A 60 5.89 12.50 11.35
CA LYS A 60 7.14 13.28 11.52
C LYS A 60 7.89 13.45 10.19
N ASN A 61 7.64 12.57 9.23
CA ASN A 61 8.39 12.46 7.99
C ASN A 61 7.63 12.95 6.75
N ILE A 62 6.32 13.25 6.88
CA ILE A 62 5.50 13.77 5.78
C ILE A 62 5.29 15.28 5.94
N TYR A 63 5.22 16.00 4.82
CA TYR A 63 5.05 17.45 4.74
C TYR A 63 4.17 17.84 3.55
N ASP A 64 3.62 19.05 3.56
CA ASP A 64 2.78 19.55 2.47
C ASP A 64 3.58 19.65 1.16
N GLY A 65 3.05 19.08 0.10
CA GLY A 65 3.71 19.03 -1.22
C GLY A 65 4.62 17.82 -1.44
N ILE A 66 4.66 16.85 -0.50
CA ILE A 66 5.38 15.59 -0.66
C ILE A 66 4.85 14.80 -1.88
N THR A 67 5.71 14.03 -2.55
CA THR A 67 5.26 13.14 -3.62
C THR A 67 4.65 11.85 -3.07
N LEU A 68 3.79 11.18 -3.84
CA LEU A 68 3.23 9.88 -3.44
C LEU A 68 4.31 8.81 -3.25
N ALA A 69 5.35 8.83 -4.07
CA ALA A 69 6.50 7.92 -3.94
C ALA A 69 7.26 8.14 -2.63
N ASP A 70 7.45 9.42 -2.24
CA ASP A 70 8.11 9.76 -0.98
C ASP A 70 7.24 9.40 0.23
N VAL A 71 5.89 9.53 0.13
CA VAL A 71 4.97 9.05 1.18
C VAL A 71 5.12 7.55 1.37
N SER A 72 5.15 6.78 0.28
CA SER A 72 5.34 5.33 0.33
C SER A 72 6.69 4.96 0.96
N THR A 73 7.75 5.65 0.58
CA THR A 73 9.08 5.47 1.18
C THR A 73 9.09 5.82 2.67
N ALA A 74 8.50 6.96 3.04
CA ALA A 74 8.39 7.39 4.42
C ALA A 74 7.61 6.40 5.29
N LEU A 75 6.54 5.80 4.73
CA LEU A 75 5.75 4.79 5.41
C LEU A 75 6.56 3.52 5.72
N VAL A 76 7.29 3.00 4.75
CA VAL A 76 8.19 1.84 4.93
C VAL A 76 9.27 2.16 5.96
N MET A 77 9.89 3.33 5.89
CA MET A 77 10.92 3.75 6.86
C MET A 77 10.36 3.91 8.26
N SER A 78 9.13 4.42 8.40
CA SER A 78 8.44 4.57 9.70
C SER A 78 8.19 3.23 10.39
N SER A 79 7.88 2.18 9.63
CA SER A 79 7.78 0.82 10.16
C SER A 79 9.15 0.22 10.50
N ARG A 80 10.14 0.44 9.63
CA ARG A 80 11.49 -0.11 9.78
C ARG A 80 12.20 0.34 11.07
N VAL A 81 12.02 1.60 11.47
CA VAL A 81 12.60 2.15 12.72
C VAL A 81 12.08 1.42 13.97
N LEU A 82 10.89 0.83 13.89
CA LEU A 82 10.28 0.13 15.01
C LEU A 82 10.82 -1.29 15.20
N ILE A 83 11.53 -1.87 14.23
CA ILE A 83 12.11 -3.22 14.30
C ILE A 83 13.09 -3.37 15.46
N GLU A 84 13.81 -2.32 15.82
CA GLU A 84 14.74 -2.34 16.97
C GLU A 84 14.02 -2.54 18.31
N LYS A 85 12.75 -2.12 18.39
CA LYS A 85 11.92 -2.24 19.60
C LYS A 85 11.11 -3.53 19.61
N GLU A 86 10.56 -3.90 18.46
CA GLU A 86 9.76 -5.09 18.26
C GLU A 86 10.09 -5.72 16.89
N PRO A 87 10.80 -6.87 16.87
CA PRO A 87 11.24 -7.52 15.64
C PRO A 87 10.11 -7.86 14.66
N ASN A 88 8.87 -8.08 15.15
CA ASN A 88 7.72 -8.42 14.33
C ASN A 88 7.33 -7.29 13.34
N TYR A 89 7.78 -6.06 13.57
CA TYR A 89 7.66 -5.00 12.55
C TYR A 89 8.43 -5.31 11.25
N THR A 90 9.30 -6.31 11.23
CA THR A 90 9.94 -6.80 9.99
C THR A 90 8.88 -7.27 9.00
N TYR A 91 7.90 -8.05 9.46
CA TYR A 91 6.80 -8.54 8.62
C TYR A 91 5.91 -7.40 8.15
N VAL A 92 5.60 -6.46 9.04
CA VAL A 92 4.83 -5.25 8.68
C VAL A 92 5.56 -4.46 7.59
N THR A 93 6.85 -4.26 7.75
CA THR A 93 7.70 -3.55 6.77
C THR A 93 7.69 -4.26 5.41
N ALA A 94 7.80 -5.59 5.40
CA ALA A 94 7.74 -6.38 4.17
C ALA A 94 6.38 -6.26 3.47
N ARG A 95 5.26 -6.28 4.22
CA ARG A 95 3.91 -6.09 3.67
C ARG A 95 3.68 -4.69 3.10
N LEU A 96 4.24 -3.66 3.72
CA LEU A 96 4.22 -2.29 3.17
C LEU A 96 5.05 -2.16 1.88
N LEU A 97 6.17 -2.87 1.79
CA LEU A 97 6.95 -2.99 0.54
C LEU A 97 6.16 -3.71 -0.56
N LEU A 98 5.39 -4.75 -0.22
CA LEU A 98 4.51 -5.41 -1.18
C LEU A 98 3.42 -4.48 -1.71
N ASP A 99 2.88 -3.55 -0.91
CA ASP A 99 1.91 -2.55 -1.41
C ASP A 99 2.55 -1.64 -2.48
N ASN A 100 3.79 -1.22 -2.28
CA ASN A 100 4.53 -0.46 -3.30
C ASN A 100 4.73 -1.27 -4.57
N LEU A 101 5.20 -2.52 -4.44
CA LEU A 101 5.42 -3.41 -5.57
C LEU A 101 4.12 -3.68 -6.36
N ARG A 102 3.00 -3.90 -5.66
CA ARG A 102 1.69 -4.04 -6.30
C ARG A 102 1.30 -2.80 -7.09
N THR A 103 1.49 -1.62 -6.51
CA THR A 103 1.17 -0.35 -7.18
C THR A 103 2.01 -0.16 -8.45
N GLU A 104 3.30 -0.47 -8.41
CA GLU A 104 4.19 -0.40 -9.59
C GLU A 104 3.77 -1.43 -10.64
N ALA A 105 3.54 -2.68 -10.24
CA ALA A 105 3.18 -3.76 -11.15
C ALA A 105 1.83 -3.51 -11.83
N LEU A 106 0.82 -3.09 -11.06
CA LEU A 106 -0.50 -2.76 -11.60
C LEU A 106 -0.40 -1.59 -12.58
N SER A 107 0.29 -0.51 -12.19
CA SER A 107 0.44 0.67 -13.04
C SER A 107 1.16 0.35 -14.35
N PHE A 108 2.18 -0.50 -14.30
CA PHE A 108 2.89 -0.94 -15.50
C PHE A 108 2.01 -1.77 -16.44
N ILE A 109 1.24 -2.71 -15.92
CA ILE A 109 0.41 -3.62 -16.73
C ILE A 109 -0.80 -2.89 -17.32
N TYR A 110 -1.44 -2.00 -16.53
CA TYR A 110 -2.64 -1.28 -16.99
C TYR A 110 -2.31 0.01 -17.77
N GLY A 111 -1.07 0.51 -17.68
CA GLY A 111 -0.63 1.73 -18.38
C GLY A 111 -1.16 3.03 -17.76
N GLU A 112 -1.71 2.97 -16.56
CA GLU A 112 -2.23 4.11 -15.80
C GLU A 112 -1.90 3.94 -14.31
N SER A 113 -1.93 5.02 -13.55
CA SER A 113 -1.69 4.96 -12.10
C SER A 113 -2.80 4.19 -11.41
N LEU A 114 -2.50 2.97 -10.98
CA LEU A 114 -3.44 2.06 -10.34
C LEU A 114 -2.82 1.47 -9.08
N SER A 115 -3.61 1.38 -8.02
CA SER A 115 -3.20 0.74 -6.78
C SER A 115 -4.32 -0.14 -6.24
N ALA A 116 -3.96 -1.22 -5.58
CA ALA A 116 -4.88 -2.10 -4.87
C ALA A 116 -4.26 -2.52 -3.54
N THR A 117 -5.08 -2.58 -2.50
CA THR A 117 -4.66 -3.11 -1.21
C THR A 117 -4.54 -4.63 -1.26
N SER A 118 -3.97 -5.25 -0.22
CA SER A 118 -3.83 -6.71 -0.15
C SER A 118 -5.19 -7.42 -0.29
N ASP A 119 -6.22 -6.91 0.34
CA ASP A 119 -7.56 -7.50 0.26
C ASP A 119 -8.20 -7.29 -1.12
N GLN A 120 -8.03 -6.13 -1.73
CA GLN A 120 -8.55 -5.83 -3.07
C GLN A 120 -7.91 -6.70 -4.16
N MET A 121 -6.70 -7.21 -3.96
CA MET A 121 -6.03 -8.08 -4.92
C MET A 121 -6.80 -9.38 -5.18
N LYS A 122 -7.66 -9.84 -4.26
CA LYS A 122 -8.53 -11.01 -4.47
C LYS A 122 -9.36 -10.88 -5.74
N ASP A 123 -9.86 -9.68 -6.00
CA ASP A 123 -10.70 -9.39 -7.18
C ASP A 123 -9.88 -9.02 -8.41
N VAL A 124 -8.69 -8.45 -8.22
CA VAL A 124 -7.84 -7.92 -9.29
C VAL A 124 -7.00 -9.01 -9.96
N TYR A 125 -6.56 -10.03 -9.22
CA TYR A 125 -5.58 -11.02 -9.70
C TYR A 125 -5.99 -11.73 -10.99
N LYS A 126 -7.25 -12.07 -11.15
CA LYS A 126 -7.73 -12.81 -12.33
C LYS A 126 -7.53 -12.03 -13.63
N ASP A 127 -7.90 -10.75 -13.62
CA ASP A 127 -7.75 -9.88 -14.78
C ASP A 127 -6.28 -9.48 -14.97
N TYR A 128 -5.60 -9.14 -13.87
CA TYR A 128 -4.18 -8.83 -13.89
C TYR A 128 -3.33 -9.94 -14.49
N PHE A 129 -3.56 -11.20 -14.10
CA PHE A 129 -2.80 -12.34 -14.59
C PHE A 129 -2.90 -12.48 -16.10
N LYS A 130 -4.09 -12.36 -16.68
CA LYS A 130 -4.29 -12.44 -18.14
C LYS A 130 -3.60 -11.30 -18.86
N LYS A 131 -3.74 -10.09 -18.36
CA LYS A 131 -3.06 -8.90 -18.93
C LYS A 131 -1.54 -9.00 -18.79
N TYR A 132 -1.06 -9.49 -17.65
CA TYR A 132 0.36 -9.73 -17.43
C TYR A 132 0.92 -10.71 -18.48
N LEU A 133 0.27 -11.85 -18.69
CA LEU A 133 0.73 -12.84 -19.67
C LEU A 133 0.74 -12.26 -21.09
N SER A 134 -0.29 -11.53 -21.48
CA SER A 134 -0.32 -10.85 -22.78
C SER A 134 0.87 -9.90 -22.93
N LYS A 135 1.08 -9.04 -21.93
CA LYS A 135 2.18 -8.08 -21.91
C LYS A 135 3.55 -8.76 -21.86
N ALA A 136 3.68 -9.82 -21.07
CA ALA A 136 4.93 -10.58 -20.96
C ALA A 136 5.31 -11.29 -22.25
N CYS A 137 4.32 -11.81 -23.01
CA CYS A 137 4.55 -12.35 -24.35
C CYS A 137 4.98 -11.27 -25.36
N GLU A 138 4.35 -10.08 -25.33
CA GLU A 138 4.75 -8.96 -26.18
C GLU A 138 6.20 -8.52 -25.91
N LEU A 139 6.65 -8.59 -24.66
CA LEU A 139 7.99 -8.23 -24.23
C LEU A 139 8.99 -9.39 -24.30
N GLU A 140 8.58 -10.54 -24.85
CA GLU A 140 9.39 -11.77 -24.97
C GLU A 140 9.92 -12.28 -23.60
N LEU A 141 9.24 -11.98 -22.50
CA LEU A 141 9.58 -12.45 -21.14
C LEU A 141 9.04 -13.85 -20.88
N VAL A 142 8.01 -14.27 -21.61
CA VAL A 142 7.33 -15.57 -21.48
C VAL A 142 7.11 -16.15 -22.86
N ASP A 143 7.26 -17.48 -23.01
CA ASP A 143 6.99 -18.18 -24.25
C ASP A 143 5.49 -18.10 -24.60
N LYS A 144 5.19 -17.73 -25.82
CA LYS A 144 3.82 -17.61 -26.36
C LYS A 144 3.02 -18.90 -26.22
N LYS A 145 3.68 -20.05 -26.26
CA LYS A 145 3.03 -21.35 -26.04
C LYS A 145 2.25 -21.42 -24.74
N LEU A 146 2.67 -20.68 -23.69
CA LEU A 146 1.94 -20.64 -22.43
C LEU A 146 0.50 -20.11 -22.62
N VAL A 147 0.34 -19.11 -23.48
CA VAL A 147 -0.97 -18.52 -23.79
C VAL A 147 -1.77 -19.38 -24.77
N ASP A 148 -1.08 -20.05 -25.71
CA ASP A 148 -1.71 -20.81 -26.76
C ASP A 148 -2.16 -22.22 -26.31
N GLU A 149 -1.41 -22.86 -25.38
CA GLU A 149 -1.62 -24.26 -24.98
C GLU A 149 -2.42 -24.40 -23.66
N TYR A 150 -2.50 -23.36 -22.82
CA TYR A 150 -3.15 -23.43 -21.50
C TYR A 150 -4.42 -22.60 -21.45
N ASN A 151 -5.40 -23.09 -20.70
CA ASN A 151 -6.62 -22.33 -20.41
C ASN A 151 -6.35 -21.27 -19.33
N LEU A 152 -6.23 -20.02 -19.74
CA LEU A 152 -5.90 -18.90 -18.85
C LEU A 152 -7.01 -18.58 -17.84
N ASP A 153 -8.27 -18.93 -18.14
CA ASP A 153 -9.38 -18.76 -17.20
C ASP A 153 -9.21 -19.70 -16.01
N ILE A 154 -8.92 -20.98 -16.29
CA ILE A 154 -8.66 -21.98 -15.24
C ILE A 154 -7.43 -21.60 -14.42
N LEU A 155 -6.35 -21.16 -15.05
CA LEU A 155 -5.14 -20.74 -14.34
C LEU A 155 -5.39 -19.51 -13.49
N SER A 156 -6.11 -18.52 -13.99
CA SER A 156 -6.43 -17.30 -13.25
C SER A 156 -7.33 -17.55 -12.03
N ASP A 157 -8.25 -18.53 -12.16
CA ASP A 157 -9.13 -18.95 -11.05
C ASP A 157 -8.39 -19.71 -9.95
N ALA A 158 -7.23 -20.29 -10.26
CA ALA A 158 -6.41 -21.01 -9.30
C ALA A 158 -5.46 -20.11 -8.51
N ILE A 159 -5.40 -18.80 -8.81
CA ILE A 159 -4.56 -17.86 -8.07
C ILE A 159 -5.17 -17.60 -6.69
N ASP A 160 -4.36 -17.80 -5.67
CA ASP A 160 -4.69 -17.52 -4.28
C ASP A 160 -3.89 -16.30 -3.79
N SER A 161 -4.58 -15.18 -3.63
CA SER A 161 -3.97 -13.91 -3.21
C SER A 161 -3.43 -13.93 -1.77
N GLU A 162 -3.91 -14.85 -0.92
CA GLU A 162 -3.40 -14.99 0.46
C GLU A 162 -1.97 -15.49 0.50
N ARG A 163 -1.51 -16.13 -0.58
CA ARG A 163 -0.12 -16.59 -0.70
C ARG A 163 0.90 -15.46 -0.78
N ASP A 164 0.49 -14.25 -1.13
CA ASP A 164 1.38 -13.08 -1.10
C ASP A 164 1.97 -12.86 0.30
N LEU A 165 1.19 -13.14 1.34
CA LEU A 165 1.63 -13.02 2.73
C LEU A 165 2.66 -14.08 3.14
N GLN A 166 2.88 -15.12 2.33
CA GLN A 166 3.91 -16.13 2.58
C GLN A 166 5.32 -15.63 2.27
N PHE A 167 5.42 -14.48 1.58
CA PHE A 167 6.70 -13.83 1.28
C PHE A 167 7.09 -12.76 2.32
N THR A 168 6.34 -12.65 3.41
CA THR A 168 6.54 -11.63 4.46
C THR A 168 6.83 -12.26 5.79
#